data_7d179f9f786733c70c00866d23e0dff0
#
_entry.id   7d179f9f786733c70c00866d23e0dff0
#
_cell.length_a   1.000
_cell.length_b   1.000
_cell.length_c   1.000
_cell.angle_alpha   90.00
_cell.angle_beta   90.00
_cell.angle_gamma   90.00
#
_symmetry.space_group_name_H-M   'P 1'
#
loop_
_entity.id
_entity.type
_entity.pdbx_description
1 polymer ?
#
loop_
_entity_poly.entity_id
_entity_poly.type
_entity_poly.pdbx_seq_one_letter_code
_entity_poly.pdbx_strand_id
1 'polypeptide(L)'
;MANTYTQIYLHVVFAVSGRACVISPEHREDLQKYVTGIVTRKGQKLIAIYSMPDHTHVLLGLKPNIAPSELIGDIKTGSTNHINERKWIGCHFSWQEGYGAFSVSHSHLDRVVKYIHSQPTHHRRKSFQREYLEFLERHHVPYDERYIFKPIEWVRNVKHAAPLELRLFYGNEAINVALLTELCCGNGGQQMKNNRACRLDRLHQIFDSIPSSNASAR
;
A
#
# COMPACT_ATOMS: atom_id res chain seq x y z
N MET A 1 -30.78 29.27 -12.91
CA MET A 1 -29.95 28.24 -12.18
C MET A 1 -29.37 28.94 -10.95
N ALA A 2 -29.48 28.32 -9.79
CA ALA A 2 -28.86 28.85 -8.60
C ALA A 2 -27.32 28.81 -8.74
N ASN A 3 -26.64 29.93 -8.45
CA ASN A 3 -25.19 29.99 -8.45
C ASN A 3 -24.68 29.28 -7.19
N THR A 4 -24.03 28.15 -7.37
CA THR A 4 -23.45 27.36 -6.26
C THR A 4 -21.93 27.51 -6.27
N TYR A 5 -21.40 28.07 -5.18
CA TYR A 5 -19.96 28.25 -4.97
C TYR A 5 -19.50 27.23 -3.95
N THR A 6 -18.67 26.26 -4.36
CA THR A 6 -18.15 25.19 -3.49
C THR A 6 -16.66 25.03 -3.66
N GLN A 7 -15.98 24.74 -2.54
CA GLN A 7 -14.56 24.46 -2.50
C GLN A 7 -14.32 23.32 -1.51
N ILE A 8 -14.24 22.09 -2.04
CA ILE A 8 -14.12 20.87 -1.24
C ILE A 8 -12.86 20.15 -1.67
N TYR A 9 -11.93 19.96 -0.74
CA TYR A 9 -10.70 19.20 -0.97
C TYR A 9 -10.62 18.03 -0.01
N LEU A 10 -10.31 16.85 -0.57
CA LEU A 10 -10.11 15.64 0.21
C LEU A 10 -8.74 15.00 -0.10
N HIS A 11 -8.00 14.71 0.94
CA HIS A 11 -6.86 13.82 0.87
C HIS A 11 -7.35 12.40 1.16
N VAL A 12 -7.28 11.55 0.16
CA VAL A 12 -7.75 10.17 0.20
C VAL A 12 -6.55 9.23 0.24
N VAL A 13 -6.63 8.21 1.11
CA VAL A 13 -5.59 7.18 1.24
C VAL A 13 -6.25 5.81 1.26
N PHE A 14 -5.76 4.90 0.45
CA PHE A 14 -6.21 3.50 0.42
C PHE A 14 -5.06 2.54 0.11
N ALA A 15 -5.14 1.34 0.65
CA ALA A 15 -4.09 0.34 0.61
C ALA A 15 -4.40 -0.80 -0.34
N VAL A 16 -3.35 -1.50 -0.79
CA VAL A 16 -3.46 -2.80 -1.47
C VAL A 16 -3.92 -3.86 -0.48
N SER A 17 -4.77 -4.78 -0.92
CA SER A 17 -5.24 -5.90 -0.09
C SER A 17 -4.06 -6.71 0.45
N GLY A 18 -4.08 -6.98 1.76
CA GLY A 18 -2.96 -7.62 2.44
C GLY A 18 -1.68 -6.80 2.47
N ARG A 19 -1.69 -5.55 2.00
CA ARG A 19 -0.53 -4.66 1.86
C ARG A 19 0.64 -5.31 1.11
N ALA A 20 0.32 -6.17 0.16
CA ALA A 20 1.32 -6.72 -0.74
C ALA A 20 2.00 -5.58 -1.50
N CYS A 21 3.34 -5.55 -1.52
CA CYS A 21 4.11 -4.54 -2.24
C CYS A 21 4.15 -4.88 -3.73
N VAL A 22 3.02 -4.71 -4.41
CA VAL A 22 2.83 -5.22 -5.78
C VAL A 22 2.80 -4.13 -6.86
N ILE A 23 2.63 -2.86 -6.49
CA ILE A 23 2.67 -1.77 -7.46
C ILE A 23 4.13 -1.43 -7.74
N SER A 24 4.66 -1.98 -8.84
CA SER A 24 6.04 -1.73 -9.24
C SER A 24 6.27 -0.27 -9.68
N PRO A 25 7.49 0.26 -9.57
CA PRO A 25 7.81 1.59 -10.07
C PRO A 25 7.50 1.77 -11.56
N GLU A 26 7.63 0.72 -12.37
CA GLU A 26 7.39 0.72 -13.82
C GLU A 26 5.92 1.00 -14.16
N HIS A 27 4.99 0.44 -13.37
CA HIS A 27 3.55 0.60 -13.61
C HIS A 27 2.92 1.78 -12.87
N ARG A 28 3.69 2.44 -11.99
CA ARG A 28 3.20 3.54 -11.16
C ARG A 28 2.61 4.68 -11.97
N GLU A 29 3.35 5.13 -12.98
CA GLU A 29 2.94 6.27 -13.81
C GLU A 29 1.68 5.95 -14.61
N ASP A 30 1.59 4.74 -15.17
CA ASP A 30 0.41 4.29 -15.92
C ASP A 30 -0.83 4.20 -15.02
N LEU A 31 -0.68 3.65 -13.81
CA LEU A 31 -1.74 3.63 -12.81
C LEU A 31 -2.22 5.04 -12.45
N GLN A 32 -1.31 5.98 -12.22
CA GLN A 32 -1.64 7.36 -11.88
C GLN A 32 -2.37 8.06 -13.02
N LYS A 33 -1.94 7.87 -14.26
CA LYS A 33 -2.63 8.37 -15.46
C LYS A 33 -4.03 7.80 -15.58
N TYR A 34 -4.18 6.50 -15.35
CA TYR A 34 -5.47 5.83 -15.41
C TYR A 34 -6.46 6.36 -14.35
N VAL A 35 -6.00 6.48 -13.11
CA VAL A 35 -6.80 7.08 -12.01
C VAL A 35 -7.18 8.52 -12.34
N THR A 36 -6.24 9.32 -12.87
CA THR A 36 -6.51 10.69 -13.32
C THR A 36 -7.62 10.73 -14.37
N GLY A 37 -7.60 9.79 -15.31
CA GLY A 37 -8.62 9.65 -16.33
C GLY A 37 -10.02 9.34 -15.75
N ILE A 38 -10.11 8.48 -14.72
CA ILE A 38 -11.37 8.19 -14.04
C ILE A 38 -11.93 9.47 -13.39
N VAL A 39 -11.10 10.15 -12.58
CA VAL A 39 -11.51 11.37 -11.86
C VAL A 39 -11.97 12.45 -12.83
N THR A 40 -11.24 12.65 -13.93
CA THR A 40 -11.57 13.64 -14.96
C THR A 40 -12.89 13.30 -15.67
N ARG A 41 -13.12 12.04 -16.02
CA ARG A 41 -14.39 11.60 -16.66
C ARG A 41 -15.61 11.79 -15.76
N LYS A 42 -15.42 11.72 -14.43
CA LYS A 42 -16.46 12.03 -13.43
C LYS A 42 -16.62 13.55 -13.19
N GLY A 43 -15.93 14.38 -13.98
CA GLY A 43 -16.00 15.83 -13.88
C GLY A 43 -15.37 16.41 -12.61
N GLN A 44 -14.56 15.62 -11.91
CA GLN A 44 -13.85 16.02 -10.69
C GLN A 44 -12.41 16.45 -11.02
N LYS A 45 -11.72 17.06 -10.05
CA LYS A 45 -10.34 17.52 -10.20
C LYS A 45 -9.39 16.63 -9.39
N LEU A 46 -8.44 15.98 -10.03
CA LEU A 46 -7.32 15.40 -9.35
C LEU A 46 -6.22 16.46 -9.24
N ILE A 47 -5.76 16.74 -8.02
CA ILE A 47 -4.75 17.79 -7.74
C ILE A 47 -3.37 17.15 -7.61
N ALA A 48 -3.26 16.04 -6.86
CA ALA A 48 -2.04 15.29 -6.72
C ALA A 48 -2.35 13.81 -6.52
N ILE A 49 -1.45 12.94 -6.97
CA ILE A 49 -1.49 11.51 -6.74
C ILE A 49 -0.08 10.97 -6.61
N TYR A 50 0.11 10.01 -5.71
CA TYR A 50 1.31 9.21 -5.65
C TYR A 50 0.97 7.80 -5.17
N SER A 51 1.39 6.80 -5.94
CA SER A 51 1.22 5.38 -5.61
C SER A 51 2.53 4.81 -5.09
N MET A 52 2.53 4.37 -3.84
CA MET A 52 3.56 3.53 -3.24
C MET A 52 3.29 2.07 -3.60
N PRO A 53 4.23 1.13 -3.35
CA PRO A 53 4.01 -0.28 -3.68
C PRO A 53 2.79 -0.90 -3.01
N ASP A 54 2.40 -0.45 -1.83
CA ASP A 54 1.35 -1.03 -0.99
C ASP A 54 0.14 -0.12 -0.71
N HIS A 55 0.23 1.17 -1.10
CA HIS A 55 -0.86 2.15 -0.90
C HIS A 55 -0.79 3.31 -1.89
N THR A 56 -1.85 4.11 -1.92
CA THR A 56 -1.94 5.28 -2.80
C THR A 56 -2.54 6.46 -2.04
N HIS A 57 -1.92 7.63 -2.22
CA HIS A 57 -2.41 8.93 -1.79
C HIS A 57 -2.98 9.70 -2.97
N VAL A 58 -4.18 10.25 -2.81
CA VAL A 58 -4.87 11.05 -3.84
C VAL A 58 -5.40 12.33 -3.21
N LEU A 59 -5.09 13.48 -3.78
CA LEU A 59 -5.68 14.76 -3.40
C LEU A 59 -6.71 15.18 -4.46
N LEU A 60 -7.95 15.25 -4.04
CA LEU A 60 -9.11 15.53 -4.89
C LEU A 60 -9.69 16.92 -4.61
N GLY A 61 -10.07 17.63 -5.65
CA GLY A 61 -10.98 18.74 -5.59
C GLY A 61 -12.36 18.29 -6.07
N LEU A 62 -13.35 18.30 -5.17
CA LEU A 62 -14.66 17.74 -5.42
C LEU A 62 -15.69 18.82 -5.75
N LYS A 63 -16.55 18.54 -6.72
CA LYS A 63 -17.82 19.22 -6.92
C LYS A 63 -18.91 18.51 -6.11
N PRO A 64 -19.97 19.19 -5.67
CA PRO A 64 -20.99 18.61 -4.79
C PRO A 64 -21.96 17.63 -5.49
N ASN A 65 -21.68 17.26 -6.74
CA ASN A 65 -22.53 16.40 -7.56
C ASN A 65 -22.21 14.90 -7.47
N ILE A 66 -21.23 14.51 -6.65
CA ILE A 66 -20.86 13.11 -6.45
C ILE A 66 -20.50 12.86 -4.98
N ALA A 67 -20.89 11.71 -4.47
CA ALA A 67 -20.45 11.27 -3.15
C ALA A 67 -18.98 10.84 -3.19
N PRO A 68 -18.13 11.18 -2.19
CA PRO A 68 -16.76 10.72 -2.11
C PRO A 68 -16.65 9.18 -2.20
N SER A 69 -17.57 8.45 -1.56
CA SER A 69 -17.61 6.98 -1.58
C SER A 69 -17.80 6.41 -2.98
N GLU A 70 -18.65 7.04 -3.80
CA GLU A 70 -18.89 6.64 -5.20
C GLU A 70 -17.61 6.85 -6.02
N LEU A 71 -17.02 8.04 -5.98
CA LEU A 71 -15.82 8.35 -6.74
C LEU A 71 -14.65 7.43 -6.36
N ILE A 72 -14.44 7.17 -5.06
CA ILE A 72 -13.37 6.30 -4.59
C ILE A 72 -13.64 4.85 -4.97
N GLY A 73 -14.91 4.41 -4.91
CA GLY A 73 -15.34 3.11 -5.41
C GLY A 73 -15.00 2.92 -6.89
N ASP A 74 -15.31 3.90 -7.73
CA ASP A 74 -14.99 3.87 -9.16
C ASP A 74 -13.47 3.85 -9.42
N ILE A 75 -12.70 4.64 -8.67
CA ILE A 75 -11.23 4.64 -8.74
C ILE A 75 -10.69 3.24 -8.41
N LYS A 76 -11.12 2.65 -7.30
CA LYS A 76 -10.63 1.35 -6.85
C LYS A 76 -11.04 0.23 -7.80
N THR A 77 -12.30 0.18 -8.21
CA THR A 77 -12.81 -0.85 -9.15
C THR A 77 -12.15 -0.71 -10.51
N GLY A 78 -12.12 0.50 -11.07
CA GLY A 78 -11.52 0.73 -12.39
C GLY A 78 -10.03 0.40 -12.42
N SER A 79 -9.27 0.85 -11.41
CA SER A 79 -7.83 0.55 -11.33
C SER A 79 -7.55 -0.92 -11.06
N THR A 80 -8.37 -1.62 -10.27
CA THR A 80 -8.28 -3.08 -10.09
C THR A 80 -8.42 -3.81 -11.43
N ASN A 81 -9.46 -3.49 -12.20
CA ASN A 81 -9.70 -4.10 -13.50
C ASN A 81 -8.53 -3.82 -14.46
N HIS A 82 -8.09 -2.57 -14.53
CA HIS A 82 -6.96 -2.16 -15.38
C HIS A 82 -5.66 -2.94 -15.09
N ILE A 83 -5.32 -3.11 -13.80
CA ILE A 83 -4.13 -3.86 -13.38
C ILE A 83 -4.27 -5.34 -13.74
N ASN A 84 -5.43 -5.95 -13.46
CA ASN A 84 -5.68 -7.37 -13.70
C ASN A 84 -5.76 -7.71 -15.19
N GLU A 85 -6.43 -6.90 -16.01
CA GLU A 85 -6.52 -7.06 -17.46
C GLU A 85 -5.15 -6.98 -18.14
N ARG A 86 -4.30 -6.07 -17.67
CA ARG A 86 -2.94 -5.91 -18.19
C ARG A 86 -1.96 -6.93 -17.62
N LYS A 87 -2.38 -7.74 -16.65
CA LYS A 87 -1.54 -8.77 -16.01
C LYS A 87 -0.21 -8.22 -15.48
N TRP A 88 -0.24 -7.02 -14.90
CA TRP A 88 0.97 -6.41 -14.34
C TRP A 88 1.58 -7.22 -13.20
N ILE A 89 0.76 -8.05 -12.57
CA ILE A 89 1.11 -8.85 -11.41
C ILE A 89 0.73 -10.30 -11.71
N GLY A 90 1.57 -11.25 -11.30
CA GLY A 90 1.33 -12.68 -11.52
C GLY A 90 0.19 -13.29 -10.70
N CYS A 91 -0.51 -12.50 -9.87
CA CYS A 91 -1.66 -12.88 -9.07
C CYS A 91 -2.78 -11.86 -9.22
N HIS A 92 -3.97 -12.18 -8.70
CA HIS A 92 -5.10 -11.26 -8.72
C HIS A 92 -4.84 -10.06 -7.79
N PHE A 93 -4.89 -8.86 -8.35
CA PHE A 93 -4.79 -7.60 -7.62
C PHE A 93 -6.15 -7.18 -7.07
N SER A 94 -6.18 -6.64 -5.86
CA SER A 94 -7.32 -5.92 -5.30
C SER A 94 -6.87 -4.88 -4.29
N TRP A 95 -7.63 -3.79 -4.18
CA TRP A 95 -7.47 -2.85 -3.08
C TRP A 95 -8.10 -3.42 -1.80
N GLN A 96 -7.55 -3.10 -0.65
CA GLN A 96 -8.18 -3.36 0.64
C GLN A 96 -9.53 -2.65 0.71
N GLU A 97 -10.51 -3.24 1.38
CA GLU A 97 -11.80 -2.58 1.68
C GLU A 97 -11.58 -1.31 2.51
N GLY A 98 -12.46 -0.34 2.33
CA GLY A 98 -12.34 0.95 3.01
C GLY A 98 -11.28 1.88 2.40
N TYR A 99 -11.15 3.05 3.02
CA TYR A 99 -10.21 4.12 2.68
C TYR A 99 -10.21 5.15 3.82
N GLY A 100 -9.14 5.96 3.92
CA GLY A 100 -9.16 7.21 4.70
C GLY A 100 -9.49 8.38 3.80
N ALA A 101 -10.32 9.30 4.26
CA ALA A 101 -10.60 10.55 3.56
C ALA A 101 -10.58 11.70 4.56
N PHE A 102 -9.69 12.65 4.34
CA PHE A 102 -9.41 13.74 5.27
C PHE A 102 -9.63 15.07 4.56
N SER A 103 -10.37 15.98 5.21
CA SER A 103 -10.59 17.33 4.68
C SER A 103 -9.29 18.12 4.63
N VAL A 104 -9.10 18.89 3.57
CA VAL A 104 -7.95 19.78 3.40
C VAL A 104 -8.46 21.20 3.16
N SER A 105 -7.94 22.17 3.92
CA SER A 105 -8.23 23.59 3.65
C SER A 105 -7.44 24.07 2.44
N HIS A 106 -7.95 25.07 1.76
CA HIS A 106 -7.28 25.69 0.61
C HIS A 106 -5.85 26.15 0.94
N SER A 107 -5.65 26.73 2.12
CA SER A 107 -4.34 27.20 2.60
C SER A 107 -3.30 26.08 2.80
N HIS A 108 -3.74 24.83 2.91
CA HIS A 108 -2.85 23.69 3.10
C HIS A 108 -2.61 22.86 1.83
N LEU A 109 -3.21 23.22 0.69
CA LEU A 109 -3.09 22.46 -0.56
C LEU A 109 -1.63 22.22 -0.96
N ASP A 110 -0.83 23.27 -1.04
CA ASP A 110 0.58 23.16 -1.46
C ASP A 110 1.40 22.29 -0.53
N ARG A 111 1.11 22.32 0.76
CA ARG A 111 1.74 21.47 1.76
C ARG A 111 1.38 20.00 1.55
N VAL A 112 0.10 19.71 1.28
CA VAL A 112 -0.37 18.34 1.04
C VAL A 112 0.14 17.82 -0.30
N VAL A 113 0.19 18.65 -1.35
CA VAL A 113 0.80 18.28 -2.64
C VAL A 113 2.27 17.89 -2.46
N LYS A 114 3.08 18.71 -1.78
CA LYS A 114 4.48 18.41 -1.47
C LYS A 114 4.62 17.13 -0.66
N TYR A 115 3.74 16.93 0.33
CA TYR A 115 3.72 15.72 1.14
C TYR A 115 3.45 14.46 0.29
N ILE A 116 2.45 14.48 -0.59
CA ILE A 116 2.10 13.37 -1.48
C ILE A 116 3.27 13.03 -2.41
N HIS A 117 3.94 14.01 -2.98
CA HIS A 117 5.09 13.75 -3.86
C HIS A 117 6.36 13.32 -3.10
N SER A 118 6.47 13.60 -1.81
CA SER A 118 7.61 13.21 -0.98
C SER A 118 7.48 11.81 -0.35
N GLN A 119 6.44 11.06 -0.66
CA GLN A 119 6.16 9.73 -0.10
C GLN A 119 7.36 8.77 -0.11
N PRO A 120 8.17 8.67 -1.19
CA PRO A 120 9.34 7.78 -1.18
C PRO A 120 10.37 8.12 -0.09
N THR A 121 10.56 9.41 0.17
CA THR A 121 11.49 9.87 1.22
C THR A 121 10.87 9.71 2.60
N HIS A 122 9.56 9.95 2.72
CA HIS A 122 8.82 9.81 3.96
C HIS A 122 8.86 8.36 4.46
N HIS A 123 8.59 7.39 3.59
CA HIS A 123 8.56 5.97 3.94
C HIS A 123 9.92 5.30 4.18
N ARG A 124 11.03 6.00 3.93
CA ARG A 124 12.35 5.55 4.42
C ARG A 124 12.44 5.58 5.95
N ARG A 125 11.62 6.39 6.62
CA ARG A 125 11.68 6.64 8.07
C ARG A 125 10.43 6.18 8.81
N LYS A 126 9.34 5.92 8.10
CA LYS A 126 8.05 5.67 8.70
C LYS A 126 7.26 4.63 7.90
N SER A 127 6.70 3.63 8.57
CA SER A 127 5.82 2.67 7.93
C SER A 127 4.47 3.28 7.58
N PHE A 128 3.80 2.77 6.54
CA PHE A 128 2.46 3.18 6.16
C PHE A 128 1.44 3.01 7.30
N GLN A 129 1.52 1.92 8.06
CA GLN A 129 0.64 1.72 9.20
C GLN A 129 0.69 2.87 10.21
N ARG A 130 1.89 3.24 10.63
CA ARG A 130 2.10 4.34 11.57
C ARG A 130 1.62 5.67 11.01
N GLU A 131 1.88 5.92 9.72
CA GLU A 131 1.40 7.11 9.03
C GLU A 131 -0.12 7.19 9.03
N TYR A 132 -0.79 6.07 8.69
CA TYR A 132 -2.24 6.02 8.62
C TYR A 132 -2.92 6.22 9.98
N LEU A 133 -2.38 5.60 11.04
CA LEU A 133 -2.84 5.81 12.41
C LEU A 133 -2.70 7.28 12.83
N GLU A 134 -1.58 7.92 12.54
CA GLU A 134 -1.39 9.35 12.82
C GLU A 134 -2.36 10.25 12.03
N PHE A 135 -2.77 9.86 10.83
CA PHE A 135 -3.85 10.59 10.13
C PHE A 135 -5.17 10.50 10.89
N LEU A 136 -5.55 9.29 11.33
CA LEU A 136 -6.79 9.09 12.09
C LEU A 136 -6.76 9.89 13.39
N GLU A 137 -5.68 9.81 14.15
CA GLU A 137 -5.48 10.56 15.40
C GLU A 137 -5.53 12.09 15.18
N ARG A 138 -4.80 12.59 14.17
CA ARG A 138 -4.74 14.04 13.85
C ARG A 138 -6.08 14.61 13.45
N HIS A 139 -6.90 13.83 12.79
CA HIS A 139 -8.23 14.22 12.36
C HIS A 139 -9.33 13.81 13.34
N HIS A 140 -8.96 13.28 14.54
CA HIS A 140 -9.88 12.82 15.56
C HIS A 140 -10.94 11.84 15.06
N VAL A 141 -10.54 10.96 14.12
CA VAL A 141 -11.41 9.90 13.59
C VAL A 141 -11.32 8.71 14.54
N PRO A 142 -12.44 8.29 15.18
CA PRO A 142 -12.43 7.08 16.02
C PRO A 142 -12.17 5.85 15.14
N TYR A 143 -11.32 4.96 15.62
CA TYR A 143 -10.97 3.74 14.90
C TYR A 143 -10.79 2.56 15.85
N ASP A 144 -10.90 1.35 15.28
CA ASP A 144 -10.55 0.11 15.95
C ASP A 144 -9.38 -0.53 15.18
N GLU A 145 -8.24 -0.67 15.84
CA GLU A 145 -7.02 -1.20 15.21
C GLU A 145 -7.22 -2.58 14.55
N ARG A 146 -8.14 -3.38 15.08
CA ARG A 146 -8.46 -4.71 14.54
C ARG A 146 -9.00 -4.67 13.12
N TYR A 147 -9.60 -3.55 12.71
CA TYR A 147 -10.29 -3.40 11.41
C TYR A 147 -9.56 -2.48 10.43
N ILE A 148 -8.53 -1.75 10.88
CA ILE A 148 -7.81 -0.82 9.99
C ILE A 148 -7.05 -1.55 8.90
N PHE A 149 -6.36 -2.63 9.28
CA PHE A 149 -5.56 -3.42 8.35
C PHE A 149 -5.94 -4.89 8.46
N LYS A 150 -6.35 -5.48 7.33
CA LYS A 150 -6.47 -6.95 7.27
C LYS A 150 -5.09 -7.57 7.51
N PRO A 151 -5.01 -8.68 8.24
CA PRO A 151 -3.77 -9.43 8.39
C PRO A 151 -3.17 -9.74 7.02
N ILE A 152 -1.84 -9.75 6.91
CA ILE A 152 -1.15 -10.18 5.69
C ILE A 152 -1.43 -11.67 5.53
N GLU A 153 -2.41 -12.03 4.71
CA GLU A 153 -2.59 -13.40 4.29
C GLU A 153 -1.48 -13.73 3.29
N TRP A 154 -0.56 -14.61 3.68
CA TRP A 154 0.44 -15.13 2.77
C TRP A 154 -0.26 -15.76 1.58
N VAL A 155 -0.09 -15.18 0.40
CA VAL A 155 -0.62 -15.74 -0.85
C VAL A 155 0.06 -17.09 -1.07
N ARG A 156 -0.62 -18.18 -0.69
CA ARG A 156 -0.09 -19.57 -0.76
C ARG A 156 0.16 -20.08 -2.19
N ASN A 157 -0.04 -19.26 -3.21
CA ASN A 157 0.01 -19.67 -4.62
C ASN A 157 0.88 -18.76 -5.50
N VAL A 158 2.10 -18.40 -5.06
CA VAL A 158 3.08 -17.86 -6.01
C VAL A 158 3.88 -19.04 -6.57
N LYS A 159 3.34 -19.75 -7.57
CA LYS A 159 4.07 -20.84 -8.24
C LYS A 159 5.03 -20.35 -9.33
N HIS A 160 4.93 -19.13 -9.83
CA HIS A 160 5.80 -18.58 -10.87
C HIS A 160 5.88 -17.05 -10.78
N ALA A 161 6.64 -16.52 -9.84
CA ALA A 161 7.18 -15.18 -9.98
C ALA A 161 8.70 -15.30 -10.02
N ALA A 162 9.30 -14.81 -11.09
CA ALA A 162 10.74 -14.63 -11.18
C ALA A 162 11.24 -13.76 -10.01
N PRO A 163 12.49 -13.90 -9.58
CA PRO A 163 13.00 -13.25 -8.38
C PRO A 163 13.16 -11.74 -8.61
N LEU A 164 12.08 -11.00 -8.45
CA LEU A 164 12.14 -9.59 -8.16
C LEU A 164 12.37 -9.48 -6.65
N GLU A 165 13.36 -8.72 -6.26
CA GLU A 165 13.75 -8.46 -4.86
C GLU A 165 12.54 -8.16 -4.00
N LEU A 166 11.99 -9.18 -3.36
CA LEU A 166 10.89 -9.04 -2.41
C LEU A 166 11.51 -8.55 -1.10
N ARG A 167 11.54 -7.24 -0.92
CA ARG A 167 11.90 -6.64 0.38
C ARG A 167 10.70 -6.74 1.30
N LEU A 168 10.73 -7.72 2.20
CA LEU A 168 9.80 -7.77 3.32
C LEU A 168 10.28 -6.80 4.40
N PHE A 169 9.45 -5.82 4.72
CA PHE A 169 9.66 -4.96 5.86
C PHE A 169 9.00 -5.58 7.08
N TYR A 170 9.79 -6.08 8.01
CA TYR A 170 9.31 -6.51 9.32
C TYR A 170 9.89 -5.54 10.36
N GLY A 171 9.03 -4.76 11.00
CA GLY A 171 9.50 -3.68 11.88
C GLY A 171 10.25 -2.58 11.12
N ASN A 172 11.36 -2.10 11.65
CA ASN A 172 12.19 -1.05 11.04
C ASN A 172 13.33 -1.59 10.16
N GLU A 173 13.45 -2.91 9.96
CA GLU A 173 14.53 -3.51 9.20
C GLU A 173 14.01 -4.21 7.93
N ALA A 174 14.68 -3.92 6.80
CA ALA A 174 14.43 -4.59 5.54
C ALA A 174 15.17 -5.92 5.52
N ILE A 175 14.45 -7.04 5.52
CA ILE A 175 15.04 -8.38 5.38
C ILE A 175 15.06 -8.75 3.89
N ASN A 176 16.25 -9.00 3.37
CA ASN A 176 16.43 -9.45 1.99
C ASN A 176 16.08 -10.94 1.87
N VAL A 177 14.93 -11.25 1.28
CA VAL A 177 14.43 -12.63 1.12
C VAL A 177 15.30 -13.46 0.17
N ALA A 178 16.05 -12.82 -0.73
CA ALA A 178 17.03 -13.52 -1.58
C ALA A 178 18.12 -14.17 -0.73
N LEU A 179 18.57 -13.52 0.35
CA LEU A 179 19.54 -14.07 1.29
C LEU A 179 19.00 -15.28 2.06
N LEU A 180 17.69 -15.29 2.37
CA LEU A 180 17.04 -16.41 3.05
C LEU A 180 16.89 -17.62 2.13
N THR A 181 16.69 -17.44 0.83
CA THR A 181 16.65 -18.56 -0.13
C THR A 181 18.02 -19.16 -0.37
N GLU A 182 19.10 -18.38 -0.38
CA GLU A 182 20.48 -18.92 -0.47
C GLU A 182 20.92 -19.67 0.79
N LEU A 183 20.52 -19.21 1.97
CA LEU A 183 20.78 -19.90 3.25
C LEU A 183 19.97 -21.19 3.39
N CYS A 184 18.80 -21.30 2.76
CA CYS A 184 17.98 -22.51 2.75
C CYS A 184 18.36 -23.52 1.66
N CYS A 185 19.07 -23.10 0.61
CA CYS A 185 19.56 -23.92 -0.47
C CYS A 185 21.10 -24.07 -0.36
N GLY A 186 21.58 -24.67 0.72
CA GLY A 186 23.00 -25.02 0.86
C GLY A 186 23.47 -25.84 -0.37
N ASN A 187 24.62 -25.45 -0.93
CA ASN A 187 25.30 -26.11 -2.05
C ASN A 187 25.34 -27.63 -1.87
N GLY A 188 24.52 -28.34 -2.60
CA GLY A 188 24.48 -29.80 -2.59
C GLY A 188 23.37 -30.31 -3.49
N GLY A 189 23.67 -30.47 -4.78
CA GLY A 189 22.77 -31.16 -5.69
C GLY A 189 22.65 -32.64 -5.27
N GLN A 190 21.48 -33.04 -4.82
CA GLN A 190 20.80 -34.28 -5.03
C GLN A 190 19.68 -34.46 -3.99
N GLN A 191 18.49 -34.76 -4.50
CA GLN A 191 17.36 -35.40 -3.82
C GLN A 191 16.92 -34.82 -2.45
N MET A 192 15.92 -33.97 -2.44
CA MET A 192 14.92 -33.93 -1.38
C MET A 192 13.54 -33.66 -1.96
N LYS A 193 12.88 -34.72 -2.38
CA LYS A 193 11.41 -34.75 -2.48
C LYS A 193 10.89 -34.98 -1.06
N ASN A 194 9.90 -34.18 -0.66
CA ASN A 194 9.04 -34.31 0.52
C ASN A 194 9.70 -34.12 1.90
N ASN A 195 9.73 -32.87 2.38
CA ASN A 195 9.49 -32.62 3.81
C ASN A 195 9.03 -31.18 4.07
N ARG A 196 7.71 -30.97 4.07
CA ARG A 196 7.09 -29.67 4.40
C ARG A 196 7.29 -29.27 5.88
N ALA A 197 7.41 -30.23 6.79
CA ALA A 197 7.58 -29.99 8.22
C ALA A 197 8.96 -29.39 8.55
N CYS A 198 10.02 -29.90 7.92
CA CYS A 198 11.40 -29.46 8.20
C CYS A 198 11.71 -28.00 7.78
N ARG A 199 10.89 -27.38 6.91
CA ARG A 199 11.04 -25.96 6.50
C ARG A 199 10.47 -25.00 7.51
N LEU A 200 9.38 -25.33 8.17
CA LEU A 200 8.73 -24.46 9.16
C LEU A 200 9.50 -24.44 10.48
N ASP A 201 10.01 -25.58 10.91
CA ASP A 201 10.79 -25.68 12.16
C ASP A 201 12.14 -24.95 12.08
N ARG A 202 12.80 -24.93 10.92
CA ARG A 202 14.03 -24.14 10.72
C ARG A 202 13.78 -22.63 10.71
N LEU A 203 12.68 -22.19 10.16
CA LEU A 203 12.31 -20.78 10.19
C LEU A 203 12.02 -20.31 11.63
N HIS A 204 11.34 -21.13 12.43
CA HIS A 204 11.14 -20.83 13.86
C HIS A 204 12.47 -20.78 14.63
N GLN A 205 13.38 -21.70 14.40
CA GLN A 205 14.71 -21.71 15.06
C GLN A 205 15.57 -20.49 14.68
N ILE A 206 15.45 -19.98 13.45
CA ILE A 206 16.15 -18.75 13.02
C ILE A 206 15.53 -17.53 13.68
N PHE A 207 14.21 -17.49 13.84
CA PHE A 207 13.53 -16.38 14.51
C PHE A 207 13.79 -16.35 16.02
N ASP A 208 13.92 -17.48 16.68
CA ASP A 208 14.22 -17.57 18.11
C ASP A 208 15.69 -17.25 18.44
N SER A 209 16.57 -17.25 17.45
CA SER A 209 18.00 -16.92 17.61
C SER A 209 18.36 -15.45 17.39
N ILE A 210 17.39 -14.59 17.02
CA ILE A 210 17.61 -13.15 16.87
C ILE A 210 17.53 -12.51 18.26
N PRO A 211 18.62 -11.92 18.80
CA PRO A 211 18.60 -11.31 20.12
C PRO A 211 17.61 -10.13 20.13
N SER A 212 16.64 -10.18 21.05
CA SER A 212 15.74 -9.07 21.35
C SER A 212 16.55 -7.92 21.92
N SER A 213 16.93 -6.94 21.11
CA SER A 213 17.54 -5.69 21.56
C SER A 213 16.46 -4.79 22.19
N ASN A 214 15.99 -5.17 23.37
CA ASN A 214 15.27 -4.28 24.26
C ASN A 214 15.64 -4.61 25.70
N ALA A 215 16.77 -4.06 26.14
CA ALA A 215 17.04 -3.91 27.56
C ALA A 215 17.93 -2.67 27.77
N SER A 216 17.41 -1.72 28.55
CA SER A 216 18.11 -0.69 29.30
C SER A 216 18.67 0.52 28.54
N ALA A 217 17.97 1.63 28.64
CA ALA A 217 18.62 2.88 29.04
C ALA A 217 17.78 3.51 30.15
N ARG A 218 18.42 3.56 31.30
CA ARG A 218 18.00 4.39 32.45
C ARG A 218 18.15 5.87 32.08
#